data_369d8258c125a11457a24ce14c7550ad
#
_entry.id   369d8258c125a11457a24ce14c7550ad
#
_cell.length_a   1.000
_cell.length_b   1.000
_cell.length_c   1.000
_cell.angle_alpha   90.00
_cell.angle_beta   90.00
_cell.angle_gamma   90.00
#
_symmetry.space_group_name_H-M   'P 1'
#
loop_
_entity.id
_entity.type
_entity.pdbx_description
1 polymer ?
#
loop_
_entity_poly.entity_id
_entity_poly.type
_entity_poly.pdbx_seq_one_letter_code
_entity_poly.pdbx_strand_id
1 'polypeptide(L)'
;MSVKKIVPGLWFTAEGGKISQVLEYYLQVFRDDFSAGETIPLGTTPSGNAEMCEAEIFGQRFSFLCTEKPHHSFNDAVSFTIHCKNQEEIDKYWDYFTREGEESQCGWCMDKFGVRWQIVPENLGELMSQPGAYDVMMAQKKIIIAEYFKHTES
;
A
#
# COMPACT_ATOMS: atom_id res chain seq x y z
N MET A 1 16.79 -3.32 -21.41
CA MET A 1 16.33 -2.84 -20.09
C MET A 1 17.32 -3.19 -19.01
N SER A 2 17.63 -2.25 -18.17
CA SER A 2 18.50 -2.53 -17.02
C SER A 2 17.77 -3.38 -16.00
N VAL A 3 18.46 -4.36 -15.44
CA VAL A 3 17.95 -5.17 -14.34
C VAL A 3 17.99 -4.31 -13.06
N LYS A 4 16.91 -4.27 -12.33
CA LYS A 4 16.87 -3.61 -11.03
C LYS A 4 17.62 -4.48 -10.04
N LYS A 5 18.61 -3.91 -9.37
CA LYS A 5 19.45 -4.66 -8.42
C LYS A 5 18.71 -5.10 -7.18
N ILE A 6 17.84 -4.24 -6.69
CA ILE A 6 17.04 -4.55 -5.49
C ILE A 6 15.57 -4.41 -5.87
N VAL A 7 14.81 -5.48 -5.64
CA VAL A 7 13.37 -5.50 -5.90
C VAL A 7 12.70 -6.05 -4.65
N PRO A 8 11.82 -5.26 -4.00
CA PRO A 8 11.06 -5.78 -2.87
C PRO A 8 10.20 -6.96 -3.27
N GLY A 9 10.23 -8.01 -2.48
CA GLY A 9 9.40 -9.20 -2.67
C GLY A 9 8.26 -9.19 -1.67
N LEU A 10 7.04 -9.44 -2.15
CA LEU A 10 5.86 -9.56 -1.30
C LEU A 10 5.25 -10.93 -1.50
N TRP A 11 5.02 -11.63 -0.40
CA TRP A 11 4.44 -12.97 -0.42
C TRP A 11 2.99 -12.90 0.05
N PHE A 12 2.09 -13.02 -0.92
CA PHE A 12 0.65 -12.99 -0.70
C PHE A 12 0.09 -14.40 -0.54
N THR A 13 -1.09 -14.46 0.06
CA THR A 13 -1.90 -15.68 0.12
C THR A 13 -3.25 -15.37 -0.53
N ALA A 14 -3.68 -16.24 -1.43
CA ALA A 14 -4.98 -16.10 -2.07
C ALA A 14 -5.53 -17.48 -2.39
N GLU A 15 -6.83 -17.56 -2.58
CA GLU A 15 -7.51 -18.81 -2.89
C GLU A 15 -6.90 -19.49 -4.12
N GLY A 16 -6.55 -20.76 -3.97
CA GLY A 16 -5.95 -21.53 -5.04
C GLY A 16 -4.54 -21.08 -5.43
N GLY A 17 -3.92 -20.17 -4.67
CA GLY A 17 -2.63 -19.59 -5.01
C GLY A 17 -2.66 -18.70 -6.23
N LYS A 18 -3.83 -18.19 -6.61
CA LYS A 18 -4.02 -17.41 -7.84
C LYS A 18 -3.61 -15.96 -7.65
N ILE A 19 -2.52 -15.57 -8.27
CA ILE A 19 -1.97 -14.21 -8.19
C ILE A 19 -2.88 -13.18 -8.86
N SER A 20 -3.75 -13.61 -9.77
CA SER A 20 -4.69 -12.71 -10.45
C SER A 20 -5.56 -11.91 -9.49
N GLN A 21 -5.90 -12.48 -8.33
CA GLN A 21 -6.68 -11.80 -7.30
C GLN A 21 -5.93 -10.60 -6.73
N VAL A 22 -4.62 -10.76 -6.52
CA VAL A 22 -3.75 -9.69 -6.03
C VAL A 22 -3.59 -8.61 -7.10
N LEU A 23 -3.33 -9.02 -8.34
CA LEU A 23 -3.12 -8.09 -9.46
C LEU A 23 -4.37 -7.26 -9.72
N GLU A 24 -5.55 -7.87 -9.72
CA GLU A 24 -6.81 -7.16 -9.91
C GLU A 24 -7.06 -6.13 -8.82
N TYR A 25 -6.75 -6.49 -7.57
CA TYR A 25 -6.95 -5.60 -6.44
C TYR A 25 -6.17 -4.30 -6.61
N TYR A 26 -4.89 -4.41 -6.96
CA TYR A 26 -4.05 -3.22 -7.11
C TYR A 26 -4.34 -2.47 -8.42
N LEU A 27 -4.68 -3.18 -9.48
CA LEU A 27 -5.05 -2.54 -10.75
C LEU A 27 -6.26 -1.61 -10.57
N GLN A 28 -7.25 -2.01 -9.77
CA GLN A 28 -8.46 -1.23 -9.57
C GLN A 28 -8.18 0.15 -8.96
N VAL A 29 -7.19 0.26 -8.10
CA VAL A 29 -6.90 1.54 -7.43
C VAL A 29 -5.81 2.32 -8.15
N PHE A 30 -4.78 1.65 -8.65
CA PHE A 30 -3.65 2.35 -9.27
C PHE A 30 -3.83 2.62 -10.76
N ARG A 31 -4.72 1.90 -11.44
CA ARG A 31 -5.07 2.12 -12.85
C ARG A 31 -3.83 2.14 -13.73
N ASP A 32 -3.61 3.27 -14.44
CA ASP A 32 -2.49 3.44 -15.36
C ASP A 32 -1.12 3.46 -14.68
N ASP A 33 -1.09 3.67 -13.36
CA ASP A 33 0.14 3.65 -12.57
C ASP A 33 0.53 2.25 -12.09
N PHE A 34 -0.22 1.23 -12.52
CA PHE A 34 0.05 -0.18 -12.23
C PHE A 34 0.29 -0.94 -13.53
N SER A 35 1.31 -1.78 -13.54
CA SER A 35 1.51 -2.74 -14.61
C SER A 35 2.03 -4.06 -14.04
N ALA A 36 1.77 -5.14 -14.74
CA ALA A 36 2.21 -6.47 -14.34
C ALA A 36 2.79 -7.21 -15.55
N GLY A 37 3.82 -8.00 -15.31
CA GLY A 37 4.39 -8.90 -16.31
C GLY A 37 3.60 -10.19 -16.41
N GLU A 38 4.21 -11.22 -16.99
CA GLU A 38 3.59 -12.54 -17.11
C GLU A 38 3.50 -13.22 -15.76
N THR A 39 2.39 -13.92 -15.53
CA THR A 39 2.24 -14.81 -14.39
C THR A 39 3.03 -16.08 -14.66
N ILE A 40 3.91 -16.44 -13.74
CA ILE A 40 4.74 -17.64 -13.83
C ILE A 40 4.22 -18.66 -12.82
N PRO A 41 3.63 -19.78 -13.28
CA PRO A 41 3.19 -20.81 -12.35
C PRO A 41 4.41 -21.56 -11.79
N LEU A 42 4.41 -21.80 -10.49
CA LEU A 42 5.46 -22.54 -9.81
C LEU A 42 5.02 -23.98 -9.48
N GLY A 43 3.78 -24.33 -9.82
CA GLY A 43 3.22 -25.64 -9.54
C GLY A 43 2.88 -25.84 -8.08
N THR A 44 2.91 -27.08 -7.62
CA THR A 44 2.59 -27.43 -6.25
C THR A 44 3.86 -27.33 -5.40
N THR A 45 3.80 -26.54 -4.35
CA THR A 45 4.90 -26.31 -3.40
C THR A 45 4.47 -26.81 -2.02
N PRO A 46 5.36 -26.82 -1.02
CA PRO A 46 4.95 -27.10 0.37
C PRO A 46 3.85 -26.15 0.88
N SER A 47 3.71 -24.98 0.26
CA SER A 47 2.65 -24.00 0.59
C SER A 47 1.45 -24.10 -0.36
N GLY A 48 1.28 -25.21 -1.05
CA GLY A 48 0.22 -25.44 -2.02
C GLY A 48 0.56 -24.88 -3.40
N ASN A 49 -0.45 -24.67 -4.23
CA ASN A 49 -0.24 -24.06 -5.54
C ASN A 49 0.33 -22.67 -5.39
N ALA A 50 1.24 -22.30 -6.27
CA ALA A 50 1.92 -21.01 -6.21
C ALA A 50 2.11 -20.41 -7.58
N GLU A 51 2.08 -19.10 -7.63
CA GLU A 51 2.34 -18.29 -8.82
C GLU A 51 3.18 -17.07 -8.44
N MET A 52 3.97 -16.58 -9.38
CA MET A 52 4.72 -15.35 -9.17
C MET A 52 4.55 -14.42 -10.37
N CYS A 53 4.77 -13.14 -10.14
CA CYS A 53 4.62 -12.12 -11.17
C CYS A 53 5.41 -10.88 -10.74
N GLU A 54 6.06 -10.24 -11.71
CA GLU A 54 6.63 -8.91 -11.45
C GLU A 54 5.55 -7.86 -11.69
N ALA A 55 5.54 -6.84 -10.85
CA ALA A 55 4.59 -5.73 -10.95
C ALA A 55 5.31 -4.40 -10.74
N GLU A 56 4.75 -3.33 -11.29
CA GLU A 56 5.22 -1.97 -11.05
C GLU A 56 4.06 -1.13 -10.56
N ILE A 57 4.31 -0.35 -9.50
CA ILE A 57 3.35 0.61 -8.96
C ILE A 57 4.08 1.96 -8.90
N PHE A 58 3.59 2.95 -9.64
CA PHE A 58 4.25 4.26 -9.77
C PHE A 58 5.73 4.11 -10.15
N GLY A 59 6.04 3.18 -11.05
CA GLY A 59 7.40 2.92 -11.49
C GLY A 59 8.27 2.11 -10.53
N GLN A 60 7.80 1.83 -9.33
CA GLN A 60 8.50 0.97 -8.39
C GLN A 60 8.22 -0.49 -8.71
N ARG A 61 9.28 -1.26 -8.96
CA ARG A 61 9.15 -2.70 -9.26
C ARG A 61 9.03 -3.50 -7.98
N PHE A 62 8.17 -4.50 -8.03
CA PHE A 62 7.96 -5.51 -6.99
C PHE A 62 8.00 -6.90 -7.60
N SER A 63 8.39 -7.88 -6.80
CA SER A 63 8.21 -9.30 -7.14
C SER A 63 7.11 -9.84 -6.24
N PHE A 64 6.00 -10.25 -6.85
CA PHE A 64 4.87 -10.81 -6.11
C PHE A 64 4.93 -12.33 -6.17
N LEU A 65 4.83 -12.96 -5.01
CA LEU A 65 4.64 -14.40 -4.89
C LEU A 65 3.28 -14.62 -4.24
N CYS A 66 2.51 -15.56 -4.74
CA CYS A 66 1.22 -15.89 -4.18
C CYS A 66 1.13 -17.40 -3.96
N THR A 67 0.75 -17.82 -2.77
CA THR A 67 0.57 -19.22 -2.44
C THR A 67 -0.83 -19.49 -1.91
N GLU A 68 -1.25 -20.74 -2.02
CA GLU A 68 -2.56 -21.20 -1.54
C GLU A 68 -2.63 -21.20 -0.01
N LYS A 69 -1.56 -21.64 0.64
CA LYS A 69 -1.45 -21.70 2.10
C LYS A 69 -0.70 -20.48 2.62
N PRO A 70 -1.15 -19.92 3.75
CA PRO A 70 -0.46 -18.78 4.34
C PRO A 70 0.95 -19.15 4.80
N HIS A 71 1.85 -18.16 4.68
CA HIS A 71 3.20 -18.27 5.20
C HIS A 71 3.33 -17.43 6.47
N HIS A 72 3.82 -16.23 6.36
CA HIS A 72 3.83 -15.25 7.45
C HIS A 72 2.95 -14.06 7.07
N SER A 73 2.30 -13.46 8.05
CA SER A 73 1.52 -12.25 7.82
C SER A 73 2.45 -11.06 7.60
N PHE A 74 2.02 -10.12 6.76
CA PHE A 74 2.64 -8.79 6.73
C PHE A 74 2.42 -8.11 8.08
N ASN A 75 3.30 -7.17 8.41
CA ASN A 75 3.19 -6.42 9.66
C ASN A 75 3.74 -5.00 9.46
N ASP A 76 3.74 -4.20 10.53
CA ASP A 76 4.14 -2.80 10.48
C ASP A 76 5.65 -2.59 10.29
N ALA A 77 6.46 -3.66 10.33
CA ALA A 77 7.91 -3.53 10.18
C ALA A 77 8.30 -3.06 8.77
N VAL A 78 7.44 -3.27 7.77
CA VAL A 78 7.64 -2.77 6.42
C VAL A 78 6.36 -2.10 5.96
N SER A 79 6.48 -0.93 5.38
CA SER A 79 5.35 -0.18 4.83
C SER A 79 5.76 0.53 3.55
N PHE A 80 4.78 0.87 2.73
CA PHE A 80 4.98 1.67 1.52
C PHE A 80 4.24 2.97 1.67
N THR A 81 4.92 4.08 1.36
CA THR A 81 4.35 5.41 1.52
C THR A 81 3.90 5.94 0.16
N ILE A 82 2.66 6.41 0.09
CA ILE A 82 2.15 7.12 -1.08
C ILE A 82 2.08 8.59 -0.72
N HIS A 83 2.80 9.42 -1.49
CA HIS A 83 2.79 10.88 -1.34
C HIS A 83 1.68 11.45 -2.23
N CYS A 84 0.64 11.98 -1.60
CA CYS A 84 -0.57 12.44 -2.29
C CYS A 84 -0.53 13.95 -2.52
N LYS A 85 -1.06 14.39 -3.65
CA LYS A 85 -1.09 15.79 -4.06
C LYS A 85 -2.04 16.63 -3.21
N ASN A 86 -3.17 16.03 -2.81
CA ASN A 86 -4.25 16.75 -2.14
C ASN A 86 -5.10 15.78 -1.32
N GLN A 87 -6.11 16.32 -0.65
CA GLN A 87 -7.01 15.55 0.19
C GLN A 87 -7.82 14.51 -0.62
N GLU A 88 -8.22 14.86 -1.84
CA GLU A 88 -8.99 13.97 -2.70
C GLU A 88 -8.22 12.67 -2.98
N GLU A 89 -6.92 12.79 -3.24
CA GLU A 89 -6.04 11.64 -3.50
C GLU A 89 -5.85 10.81 -2.22
N ILE A 90 -5.66 11.47 -1.07
CA ILE A 90 -5.59 10.79 0.22
C ILE A 90 -6.86 9.97 0.45
N ASP A 91 -8.03 10.58 0.26
CA ASP A 91 -9.31 9.93 0.46
C ASP A 91 -9.47 8.71 -0.44
N LYS A 92 -9.06 8.84 -1.70
CA LYS A 92 -9.15 7.76 -2.70
C LYS A 92 -8.40 6.51 -2.25
N TYR A 93 -7.12 6.65 -1.89
CA TYR A 93 -6.31 5.50 -1.48
C TYR A 93 -6.73 4.96 -0.13
N TRP A 94 -7.01 5.86 0.81
CA TRP A 94 -7.45 5.47 2.15
C TRP A 94 -8.75 4.65 2.10
N ASP A 95 -9.75 5.18 1.41
CA ASP A 95 -11.07 4.53 1.34
C ASP A 95 -10.97 3.17 0.63
N TYR A 96 -10.15 3.08 -0.40
CA TYR A 96 -9.98 1.82 -1.12
C TYR A 96 -9.33 0.75 -0.24
N PHE A 97 -8.19 1.08 0.36
CA PHE A 97 -7.44 0.10 1.15
C PHE A 97 -8.18 -0.30 2.43
N THR A 98 -8.82 0.64 3.10
CA THR A 98 -9.50 0.36 4.37
C THR A 98 -10.83 -0.33 4.20
N ARG A 99 -11.43 -0.26 3.01
CA ARG A 99 -12.71 -0.89 2.72
C ARG A 99 -12.71 -2.39 3.02
N GLU A 100 -11.66 -3.08 2.64
CA GLU A 100 -11.48 -4.50 2.90
C GLU A 100 -10.29 -4.78 3.83
N GLY A 101 -9.64 -3.74 4.33
CA GLY A 101 -8.52 -3.81 5.26
C GLY A 101 -8.87 -3.17 6.59
N GLU A 102 -7.93 -2.44 7.15
CA GLU A 102 -8.11 -1.79 8.46
C GLU A 102 -7.46 -0.41 8.50
N GLU A 103 -8.12 0.50 9.21
CA GLU A 103 -7.53 1.81 9.55
C GLU A 103 -6.54 1.64 10.70
N SER A 104 -5.44 2.37 10.65
CA SER A 104 -4.52 2.50 11.76
C SER A 104 -4.38 3.98 12.11
N GLN A 105 -3.22 4.40 12.63
CA GLN A 105 -3.01 5.75 13.13
C GLN A 105 -2.05 6.53 12.22
N CYS A 106 -2.13 7.85 12.24
CA CYS A 106 -1.15 8.75 11.64
C CYS A 106 -0.93 8.52 10.13
N GLY A 107 -2.00 8.23 9.40
CA GLY A 107 -1.92 7.98 7.96
C GLY A 107 -1.57 6.55 7.59
N TRP A 108 -1.39 5.68 8.56
CA TRP A 108 -1.15 4.26 8.32
C TRP A 108 -2.45 3.49 8.15
N CYS A 109 -2.46 2.55 7.22
CA CYS A 109 -3.57 1.61 7.06
C CYS A 109 -3.05 0.27 6.55
N MET A 110 -3.92 -0.72 6.60
CA MET A 110 -3.64 -2.06 6.12
C MET A 110 -4.61 -2.37 4.99
N ASP A 111 -4.12 -2.91 3.89
CA ASP A 111 -4.99 -3.26 2.78
C ASP A 111 -5.61 -4.66 2.97
N LYS A 112 -6.38 -5.09 1.98
CA LYS A 112 -7.06 -6.40 1.97
C LYS A 112 -6.14 -7.58 2.26
N PHE A 113 -4.89 -7.50 1.81
CA PHE A 113 -3.91 -8.57 1.97
C PHE A 113 -3.01 -8.40 3.18
N GLY A 114 -3.20 -7.32 3.95
CA GLY A 114 -2.40 -7.03 5.11
C GLY A 114 -1.17 -6.17 4.85
N VAL A 115 -0.96 -5.72 3.63
CA VAL A 115 0.16 -4.83 3.30
C VAL A 115 -0.08 -3.47 3.97
N ARG A 116 0.96 -2.96 4.62
CA ARG A 116 0.91 -1.66 5.31
C ARG A 116 1.23 -0.53 4.35
N TRP A 117 0.37 0.47 4.35
CA TRP A 117 0.51 1.68 3.55
C TRP A 117 0.49 2.90 4.46
N GLN A 118 1.31 3.88 4.11
CA GLN A 118 1.24 5.21 4.72
C GLN A 118 0.72 6.15 3.64
N ILE A 119 -0.46 6.73 3.88
CA ILE A 119 -1.09 7.62 2.92
C ILE A 119 -0.93 9.04 3.45
N VAL A 120 0.01 9.77 2.86
CA VAL A 120 0.44 11.08 3.39
C VAL A 120 0.42 12.13 2.28
N PRO A 121 0.26 13.41 2.65
CA PRO A 121 0.39 14.49 1.66
C PRO A 121 1.85 14.66 1.24
N GLU A 122 2.08 15.04 -0.01
CA GLU A 122 3.44 15.26 -0.51
C GLU A 122 4.15 16.40 0.20
N ASN A 123 3.39 17.32 0.81
CA ASN A 123 3.93 18.44 1.61
C ASN A 123 3.90 18.15 3.11
N LEU A 124 4.07 16.89 3.50
CA LEU A 124 4.01 16.49 4.91
C LEU A 124 4.95 17.30 5.80
N GLY A 125 6.16 17.60 5.32
CA GLY A 125 7.13 18.39 6.07
C GLY A 125 6.60 19.79 6.42
N GLU A 126 5.92 20.43 5.46
CA GLU A 126 5.29 21.73 5.68
C GLU A 126 4.17 21.62 6.72
N LEU A 127 3.33 20.59 6.61
CA LEU A 127 2.26 20.38 7.59
C LEU A 127 2.81 20.17 8.98
N MET A 128 3.88 19.39 9.11
CA MET A 128 4.49 19.09 10.41
C MET A 128 5.19 20.28 11.03
N SER A 129 5.45 21.36 10.27
CA SER A 129 5.99 22.61 10.80
C SER A 129 4.93 23.51 11.40
N GLN A 130 3.64 23.21 11.19
CA GLN A 130 2.55 24.00 11.74
C GLN A 130 2.44 23.83 13.27
N PRO A 131 2.01 24.91 13.99
CA PRO A 131 1.80 24.78 15.43
C PRO A 131 0.81 23.68 15.79
N GLY A 132 1.20 22.80 16.73
CA GLY A 132 0.35 21.72 17.17
C GLY A 132 0.25 20.53 16.22
N ALA A 133 1.03 20.52 15.14
CA ALA A 133 0.95 19.50 14.10
C ALA A 133 1.14 18.07 14.64
N TYR A 134 2.07 17.89 15.55
CA TYR A 134 2.32 16.56 16.14
C TYR A 134 1.07 16.02 16.84
N ASP A 135 0.41 16.85 17.64
CA ASP A 135 -0.81 16.44 18.34
C ASP A 135 -1.95 16.15 17.38
N VAL A 136 -2.05 16.93 16.29
CA VAL A 136 -3.05 16.70 15.24
C VAL A 136 -2.80 15.34 14.60
N MET A 137 -1.56 15.06 14.22
CA MET A 137 -1.23 13.79 13.58
C MET A 137 -1.51 12.60 14.49
N MET A 138 -1.12 12.70 15.76
CA MET A 138 -1.33 11.61 16.72
C MET A 138 -2.82 11.33 16.99
N ALA A 139 -3.68 12.32 16.76
CA ALA A 139 -5.12 12.19 16.94
C ALA A 139 -5.84 11.67 15.68
N GLN A 140 -5.15 11.61 14.55
CA GLN A 140 -5.77 11.22 13.27
C GLN A 140 -5.52 9.75 12.92
N LYS A 141 -6.47 9.18 12.22
CA LYS A 141 -6.29 7.94 11.44
C LYS A 141 -5.97 8.36 10.01
N LYS A 142 -6.97 8.64 9.18
CA LYS A 142 -6.76 9.29 7.89
C LYS A 142 -6.24 10.70 8.12
N ILE A 143 -5.22 11.10 7.36
CA ILE A 143 -4.73 12.47 7.44
C ILE A 143 -5.74 13.42 6.80
N ILE A 144 -6.18 14.40 7.57
CA ILE A 144 -7.06 15.48 7.11
C ILE A 144 -6.22 16.75 7.11
N ILE A 145 -5.85 17.19 5.92
CA ILE A 145 -4.91 18.30 5.74
C ILE A 145 -5.40 19.57 6.43
N ALA A 146 -6.70 19.88 6.30
CA ALA A 146 -7.29 21.10 6.85
C ALA A 146 -7.12 21.22 8.37
N GLU A 147 -7.04 20.08 9.08
CA GLU A 147 -6.90 20.09 10.54
C GLU A 147 -5.56 20.68 11.00
N TYR A 148 -4.53 20.65 10.16
CA TYR A 148 -3.20 21.17 10.50
C TYR A 148 -3.15 22.68 10.50
N PHE A 149 -4.13 23.36 9.90
CA PHE A 149 -4.15 24.81 9.78
C PHE A 149 -5.16 25.49 10.71
N LYS A 150 -5.92 24.74 11.49
CA LYS A 150 -6.94 25.28 12.40
C LYS A 150 -6.35 26.18 13.49
N HIS A 151 -5.11 25.92 13.92
CA HIS A 151 -4.46 26.68 14.97
C HIS A 151 -3.82 27.98 14.47
N THR A 152 -3.77 28.18 13.17
CA THR A 152 -3.20 29.39 12.54
C THR A 152 -4.28 30.40 12.17
N GLU A 153 -5.55 30.00 12.22
CA GLU A 153 -6.71 30.85 11.99
C GLU A 153 -7.14 31.46 13.33
N SER A 154 -6.81 32.69 13.54
CA SER A 154 -7.21 33.44 14.73
C SER A 154 -8.28 34.47 14.40
#